data_e8fa5c45afec37b5439b90b862ce6420
#
_entry.id   e8fa5c45afec37b5439b90b862ce6420
#
_cell.length_a   1.000
_cell.length_b   1.000
_cell.length_c   1.000
_cell.angle_alpha   90.00
_cell.angle_beta   90.00
_cell.angle_gamma   90.00
#
_symmetry.space_group_name_H-M   'P 1'
#
loop_
_entity.id
_entity.type
_entity.pdbx_description
1 polymer ?
#
loop_
_entity_poly.entity_id
_entity_poly.type
_entity_poly.pdbx_seq_one_letter_code
_entity_poly.pdbx_strand_id
1 'polypeptide(L)'
;MNKLLETLYHSLYTPLEQSELQSEISSCHHQLTERLGKPEHKLLLKLVDDYDHLADVQSMDSFLCGLKLGMDLAYELKHYDGHLLGDEAEEDVRRNIFIQD
;
A
#
# COMPACT_ATOMS: atom_id res chain seq x y z
N MET A 1 -11.24 0.99 12.61
CA MET A 1 -11.23 1.47 11.22
C MET A 1 -12.66 1.47 10.68
N ASN A 2 -12.97 2.37 9.77
CA ASN A 2 -14.29 2.43 9.18
C ASN A 2 -14.54 1.19 8.30
N LYS A 3 -15.67 0.51 8.53
CA LYS A 3 -16.01 -0.71 7.83
C LYS A 3 -16.18 -0.50 6.31
N LEU A 4 -16.68 0.67 5.90
CA LEU A 4 -16.82 1.00 4.49
C LEU A 4 -15.47 1.07 3.80
N LEU A 5 -14.48 1.69 4.45
CA LEU A 5 -13.12 1.79 3.91
C LEU A 5 -12.45 0.43 3.82
N GLU A 6 -12.66 -0.44 4.81
CA GLU A 6 -12.16 -1.81 4.76
C GLU A 6 -12.79 -2.58 3.59
N THR A 7 -14.08 -2.44 3.41
CA THR A 7 -14.80 -3.10 2.31
C THR A 7 -14.27 -2.59 0.96
N LEU A 8 -14.06 -1.30 0.84
CA LEU A 8 -13.50 -0.70 -0.37
C LEU A 8 -12.11 -1.24 -0.68
N TYR A 9 -11.25 -1.32 0.34
CA TYR A 9 -9.92 -1.88 0.20
C TYR A 9 -9.97 -3.32 -0.33
N HIS A 10 -10.77 -4.16 0.30
CA HIS A 10 -10.86 -5.57 -0.09
C HIS A 10 -11.47 -5.76 -1.48
N SER A 11 -12.32 -4.82 -1.92
CA SER A 11 -12.92 -4.89 -3.26
C SER A 11 -11.97 -4.47 -4.36
N LEU A 12 -11.11 -3.50 -4.09
CA LEU A 12 -10.26 -2.89 -5.12
C LEU A 12 -8.84 -3.42 -5.13
N TYR A 13 -8.34 -3.89 -3.99
CA TYR A 13 -6.96 -4.34 -3.88
C TYR A 13 -6.81 -5.75 -4.44
N THR A 14 -5.90 -5.89 -5.40
CA THR A 14 -5.48 -7.20 -5.92
C THR A 14 -3.99 -7.33 -5.65
N PRO A 15 -3.57 -8.31 -4.82
CA PRO A 15 -2.15 -8.50 -4.54
C PRO A 15 -1.35 -8.75 -5.82
N LEU A 16 -0.17 -8.16 -5.88
CA LEU A 16 0.75 -8.41 -6.97
C LEU A 16 1.29 -9.84 -6.86
N GLU A 17 1.21 -10.59 -7.94
CA GLU A 17 1.79 -11.94 -7.96
C GLU A 17 3.30 -11.87 -8.07
N GLN A 18 3.98 -12.58 -7.16
CA GLN A 18 5.43 -12.69 -7.12
C GLN A 18 5.77 -14.18 -7.03
N SER A 19 5.59 -14.90 -8.14
CA SER A 19 5.68 -16.37 -8.13
C SER A 19 7.06 -16.88 -7.74
N GLU A 20 8.14 -16.22 -8.14
CA GLU A 20 9.49 -16.61 -7.74
C GLU A 20 9.68 -16.46 -6.23
N LEU A 21 9.30 -15.31 -5.69
CA LEU A 21 9.44 -15.03 -4.26
C LEU A 21 8.55 -15.96 -3.44
N GLN A 22 7.32 -16.18 -3.87
CA GLN A 22 6.41 -17.10 -3.22
C GLN A 22 6.95 -18.52 -3.21
N SER A 23 7.58 -18.95 -4.31
CA SER A 23 8.20 -20.26 -4.41
C SER A 23 9.39 -20.39 -3.47
N GLU A 24 10.21 -19.37 -3.36
CA GLU A 24 11.34 -19.33 -2.41
C GLU A 24 10.85 -19.43 -0.97
N ILE A 25 9.81 -18.66 -0.63
CA ILE A 25 9.23 -18.69 0.72
C ILE A 25 8.69 -20.09 1.04
N SER A 26 7.96 -20.69 0.11
CA SER A 26 7.41 -22.04 0.29
C SER A 26 8.50 -23.07 0.46
N SER A 27 9.58 -22.97 -0.31
CA SER A 27 10.72 -23.88 -0.21
C SER A 27 11.42 -23.73 1.14
N CYS A 28 11.68 -22.51 1.58
CA CYS A 28 12.28 -22.25 2.89
C CYS A 28 11.40 -22.76 4.03
N HIS A 29 10.11 -22.51 3.94
CA HIS A 29 9.14 -22.97 4.93
C HIS A 29 9.15 -24.49 5.03
N HIS A 30 9.16 -25.17 3.89
CA HIS A 30 9.19 -26.62 3.82
C HIS A 30 10.47 -27.18 4.46
N GLN A 31 11.63 -26.61 4.13
CA GLN A 31 12.92 -27.03 4.68
C GLN A 31 12.97 -26.84 6.20
N LEU A 32 12.46 -25.71 6.69
CA LEU A 32 12.42 -25.45 8.13
C LEU A 32 11.48 -26.43 8.84
N THR A 33 10.34 -26.72 8.24
CA THR A 33 9.37 -27.67 8.80
C THR A 33 9.99 -29.05 8.98
N GLU A 34 10.83 -29.50 8.04
CA GLU A 34 11.49 -30.78 8.13
C GLU A 34 12.59 -30.83 9.19
N ARG A 35 13.19 -29.69 9.52
CA ARG A 35 14.35 -29.62 10.43
C ARG A 35 13.98 -29.27 11.87
N LEU A 36 12.79 -28.71 12.09
CA LEU A 36 12.39 -28.23 13.41
C LEU A 36 11.58 -29.29 14.16
N GLY A 37 11.75 -29.32 15.47
CA GLY A 37 10.89 -30.08 16.35
C GLY A 37 9.52 -29.44 16.51
N LYS A 38 8.60 -30.08 17.21
CA LYS A 38 7.23 -29.61 17.36
C LYS A 38 7.10 -28.22 17.99
N PRO A 39 7.81 -27.91 19.11
CA PRO A 39 7.68 -26.58 19.71
C PRO A 39 8.17 -25.47 18.79
N GLU A 40 9.30 -25.70 18.13
CA GLU A 40 9.90 -24.73 17.21
C GLU A 40 9.05 -24.55 15.97
N HIS A 41 8.42 -25.62 15.50
CA HIS A 41 7.52 -25.55 14.37
C HIS A 41 6.29 -24.69 14.68
N LYS A 42 5.76 -24.80 15.89
CA LYS A 42 4.65 -23.93 16.32
C LYS A 42 5.05 -22.46 16.35
N LEU A 43 6.26 -22.17 16.82
CA LEU A 43 6.77 -20.80 16.80
C LEU A 43 6.93 -20.27 15.38
N LEU A 44 7.41 -21.11 14.47
CA LEU A 44 7.53 -20.74 13.06
C LEU A 44 6.17 -20.40 12.45
N LEU A 45 5.17 -21.24 12.72
CA LEU A 45 3.81 -20.99 12.22
C LEU A 45 3.25 -19.67 12.78
N LYS A 46 3.48 -19.44 14.08
CA LYS A 46 3.05 -18.18 14.69
C LYS A 46 3.74 -16.98 14.07
N LEU A 47 5.03 -17.08 13.82
CA LEU A 47 5.80 -16.02 13.19
C LEU A 47 5.26 -15.70 11.78
N VAL A 48 5.00 -16.73 10.98
CA VAL A 48 4.45 -16.58 9.64
C VAL A 48 3.06 -15.91 9.69
N ASP A 49 2.20 -16.39 10.59
CA ASP A 49 0.86 -15.82 10.73
C ASP A 49 0.92 -14.36 11.17
N ASP A 50 1.79 -14.03 12.13
CA ASP A 50 1.93 -12.66 12.61
C ASP A 50 2.48 -11.75 11.51
N TYR A 51 3.42 -12.24 10.71
CA TYR A 51 3.96 -11.49 9.57
C TYR A 51 2.92 -11.24 8.49
N ASP A 52 2.11 -12.26 8.18
CA ASP A 52 1.03 -12.11 7.21
C ASP A 52 0.02 -11.08 7.68
N HIS A 53 -0.33 -11.13 8.97
CA HIS A 53 -1.25 -10.15 9.55
C HIS A 53 -0.66 -8.74 9.51
N LEU A 54 0.61 -8.60 9.86
CA LEU A 54 1.30 -7.30 9.79
C LEU A 54 1.29 -6.75 8.36
N ALA A 55 1.59 -7.60 7.38
CA ALA A 55 1.59 -7.20 5.99
C ALA A 55 0.21 -6.71 5.54
N ASP A 56 -0.85 -7.41 5.95
CA ASP A 56 -2.22 -7.00 5.64
C ASP A 56 -2.56 -5.65 6.25
N VAL A 57 -2.21 -5.45 7.52
CA VAL A 57 -2.46 -4.19 8.22
C VAL A 57 -1.70 -3.05 7.55
N GLN A 58 -0.44 -3.26 7.22
CA GLN A 58 0.38 -2.24 6.57
C GLN A 58 -0.13 -1.91 5.17
N SER A 59 -0.56 -2.92 4.43
CA SER A 59 -1.11 -2.74 3.09
C SER A 59 -2.40 -1.90 3.14
N MET A 60 -3.28 -2.22 4.08
CA MET A 60 -4.53 -1.48 4.28
C MET A 60 -4.25 -0.03 4.68
N ASP A 61 -3.31 0.17 5.61
CA ASP A 61 -2.91 1.51 6.05
C ASP A 61 -2.35 2.33 4.89
N SER A 62 -1.51 1.73 4.06
CA SER A 62 -0.95 2.39 2.88
C SER A 62 -2.05 2.81 1.90
N PHE A 63 -3.03 1.94 1.69
CA PHE A 63 -4.17 2.24 0.83
C PHE A 63 -4.95 3.43 1.36
N LEU A 64 -5.25 3.45 2.65
CA LEU A 64 -6.01 4.54 3.27
C LEU A 64 -5.23 5.85 3.24
N CYS A 65 -3.93 5.80 3.48
CA CYS A 65 -3.07 6.99 3.38
C CYS A 65 -3.07 7.55 1.96
N GLY A 66 -2.97 6.68 0.96
CA GLY A 66 -3.02 7.09 -0.44
C GLY A 66 -4.37 7.69 -0.81
N LEU A 67 -5.45 7.07 -0.36
CA LEU A 67 -6.80 7.57 -0.62
C LEU A 67 -7.00 8.94 0.02
N LYS A 68 -6.58 9.09 1.28
CA LYS A 68 -6.67 10.37 1.97
C LYS A 68 -5.86 11.45 1.26
N LEU A 69 -4.64 11.13 0.87
CA LEU A 69 -3.79 12.07 0.14
C LEU A 69 -4.45 12.49 -1.18
N GLY A 70 -5.00 11.53 -1.92
CA GLY A 70 -5.69 11.82 -3.16
C GLY A 70 -6.89 12.75 -2.97
N MET A 71 -7.67 12.50 -1.92
CA MET A 71 -8.83 13.35 -1.61
C MET A 71 -8.40 14.74 -1.16
N ASP A 72 -7.35 14.84 -0.35
CA ASP A 72 -6.81 16.14 0.07
C ASP A 72 -6.30 16.94 -1.12
N LEU A 73 -5.60 16.29 -2.05
CA LEU A 73 -5.12 16.94 -3.27
C LEU A 73 -6.29 17.40 -4.15
N ALA A 74 -7.31 16.56 -4.30
CA ALA A 74 -8.50 16.91 -5.07
C ALA A 74 -9.20 18.12 -4.46
N TYR A 75 -9.32 18.15 -3.13
CA TYR A 75 -9.91 19.28 -2.42
C TYR A 75 -9.13 20.56 -2.66
N GLU A 76 -7.80 20.50 -2.53
CA GLU A 76 -6.93 21.65 -2.75
C GLU A 76 -7.06 22.18 -4.18
N LEU A 77 -7.05 21.29 -5.17
CA LEU A 77 -7.20 21.69 -6.57
C LEU A 77 -8.56 22.33 -6.84
N LYS A 78 -9.63 21.79 -6.23
CA LYS A 78 -10.98 22.34 -6.40
C LYS A 78 -11.10 23.73 -5.83
N HIS A 79 -10.40 24.00 -4.72
CA HIS A 79 -10.47 25.29 -4.03
C HIS A 79 -9.34 26.24 -4.40
N TYR A 80 -8.49 25.84 -5.35
CA TYR A 80 -7.42 26.70 -5.85
C TYR A 80 -8.01 27.74 -6.80
N ASP A 81 -7.78 29.03 -6.49
CA ASP A 81 -8.34 30.15 -7.28
C ASP A 81 -7.34 30.75 -8.27
N GLY A 82 -6.10 30.27 -8.27
CA GLY A 82 -5.09 30.72 -9.20
C GLY A 82 -4.44 32.06 -8.83
N HIS A 83 -4.79 32.64 -7.71
CA HIS A 83 -4.29 33.94 -7.31
C HIS A 83 -3.18 33.93 -6.26
N LEU A 84 -2.91 32.77 -5.68
CA LEU A 84 -1.88 32.64 -4.65
C LEU A 84 -0.50 32.98 -5.17
N LEU A 85 -0.22 32.61 -6.42
CA LEU A 85 1.09 32.78 -7.03
C LEU A 85 1.13 33.97 -8.04
N GLY A 86 -0.01 34.59 -8.31
CA GLY A 86 -0.11 35.60 -9.34
C GLY A 86 -0.22 34.97 -10.74
N ASP A 87 -0.58 35.81 -11.73
CA ASP A 87 -0.87 35.35 -13.09
C ASP A 87 0.35 34.72 -13.78
N GLU A 88 1.52 35.32 -13.62
CA GLU A 88 2.75 34.81 -14.23
C GLU A 88 3.17 33.46 -13.64
N ALA A 89 3.07 33.33 -12.33
CA ALA A 89 3.40 32.08 -11.65
C ALA A 89 2.40 30.98 -12.00
N GLU A 90 1.14 31.32 -12.16
CA GLU A 90 0.11 30.40 -12.60
C GLU A 90 0.42 29.85 -14.00
N GLU A 91 0.82 30.70 -14.91
CA GLU A 91 1.23 30.29 -16.25
C GLU A 91 2.42 29.36 -16.23
N ASP A 92 3.42 29.67 -15.40
CA ASP A 92 4.61 28.82 -15.24
C ASP A 92 4.25 27.45 -14.68
N VAL A 93 3.36 27.40 -13.71
CA VAL A 93 2.90 26.14 -13.13
C VAL A 93 2.17 25.31 -14.19
N ARG A 94 1.28 25.91 -14.95
CA ARG A 94 0.58 25.22 -16.05
C ARG A 94 1.56 24.70 -17.08
N ARG A 95 2.54 25.50 -17.45
CA ARG A 95 3.56 25.11 -18.42
C ARG A 95 4.35 23.90 -17.92
N ASN A 96 4.75 23.90 -16.66
CA ASN A 96 5.49 22.80 -16.07
C ASN A 96 4.66 21.51 -16.04
N ILE A 97 3.37 21.60 -15.74
CA ILE A 97 2.48 20.44 -15.71
C ILE A 97 2.35 19.81 -17.10
N PHE A 98 2.23 20.62 -18.15
CA PHE A 98 2.00 20.13 -19.51
C PHE A 98 3.27 19.74 -20.25
N ILE A 99 4.42 20.24 -19.84
CA ILE A 99 5.69 19.98 -20.53
C ILE A 99 6.46 18.81 -19.93
N GLN A 100 6.18 18.45 -18.71
CA GLN A 100 6.89 17.38 -17.99
C GLN A 100 6.44 15.96 -18.33
N ASP A 101 5.78 15.76 -19.40
CA ASP A 101 5.37 14.41 -19.82
C ASP A 101 6.56 13.55 -20.25
#